data_c933f377d7da0ae89f15d84c49ca0423
#
_entry.id   c933f377d7da0ae89f15d84c49ca0423
#
_cell.length_a   1.000
_cell.length_b   1.000
_cell.length_c   1.000
_cell.angle_alpha   90.00
_cell.angle_beta   90.00
_cell.angle_gamma   90.00
#
_symmetry.space_group_name_H-M   'P 1'
#
loop_
_entity.id
_entity.type
_entity.pdbx_description
1 polymer ?
#
loop_
_entity_poly.entity_id
_entity_poly.type
_entity_poly.pdbx_seq_one_letter_code
_entity_poly.pdbx_strand_id
1 'polypeptide(L)'
;MMSLWIRIFNWFAKITGWLPFLLAFRTKVRYVDKSIQNSRIKGPAIIMSNHIQLFDYVVYLFVFWRRTIRTQAAEVLYRRPMLGPLLKQLGAIYVNRETRDFSFCDESVKLLREGWVLTIFPEARLPRDGEVRPLPFKTSSAYIALKSGVPVIPVVTNGSYFNLKKRAQVLIGTPVMAADLVEEGKTEKENLRIVSEKFRGIIRDMAEDLARRTGDESFLVREEKKPDEEEKTN
;
A
#
# COMPACT_ATOMS: atom_id res chain seq x y z
N MET A 1 -20.37 2.92 -18.46
CA MET A 1 -21.16 1.97 -17.65
C MET A 1 -20.31 1.23 -16.60
N MET A 2 -19.19 0.62 -16.96
CA MET A 2 -18.34 -0.14 -16.01
C MET A 2 -17.84 0.68 -14.78
N SER A 3 -17.46 1.96 -14.96
CA SER A 3 -17.01 2.82 -13.86
C SER A 3 -18.11 3.13 -12.84
N LEU A 4 -19.34 3.32 -13.28
CA LEU A 4 -20.50 3.54 -12.41
C LEU A 4 -20.82 2.29 -11.59
N TRP A 5 -20.79 1.12 -12.22
CA TRP A 5 -20.99 -0.17 -11.54
C TRP A 5 -19.98 -0.40 -10.44
N ILE A 6 -18.67 -0.18 -10.71
CA ILE A 6 -17.61 -0.31 -9.70
C ILE A 6 -17.87 0.60 -8.49
N ARG A 7 -18.32 1.84 -8.71
CA ARG A 7 -18.68 2.77 -7.62
C ARG A 7 -19.86 2.25 -6.79
N ILE A 8 -20.94 1.81 -7.45
CA ILE A 8 -22.13 1.25 -6.80
C ILE A 8 -21.74 0.02 -5.97
N PHE A 9 -20.98 -0.90 -6.56
CA PHE A 9 -20.56 -2.12 -5.88
C PHE A 9 -19.63 -1.83 -4.68
N ASN A 10 -18.70 -0.89 -4.81
CA ASN A 10 -17.86 -0.45 -3.68
C ASN A 10 -18.71 0.10 -2.51
N TRP A 11 -19.73 0.91 -2.82
CA TRP A 11 -20.64 1.42 -1.79
C TRP A 11 -21.46 0.31 -1.16
N PHE A 12 -22.01 -0.59 -1.96
CA PHE A 12 -22.73 -1.76 -1.47
C PHE A 12 -21.85 -2.59 -0.54
N ALA A 13 -20.63 -2.94 -0.96
CA ALA A 13 -19.68 -3.72 -0.14
C ALA A 13 -19.33 -3.01 1.18
N LYS A 14 -19.19 -1.68 1.16
CA LYS A 14 -18.93 -0.90 2.38
C LYS A 14 -20.13 -0.88 3.32
N ILE A 15 -21.32 -0.63 2.81
CA ILE A 15 -22.54 -0.57 3.64
C ILE A 15 -22.81 -1.93 4.28
N THR A 16 -22.79 -3.01 3.50
CA THR A 16 -23.07 -4.37 3.99
C THR A 16 -21.94 -4.92 4.86
N GLY A 17 -20.69 -4.59 4.52
CA GLY A 17 -19.49 -5.05 5.23
C GLY A 17 -19.12 -4.22 6.47
N TRP A 18 -19.80 -3.08 6.74
CA TRP A 18 -19.38 -2.17 7.80
C TRP A 18 -19.43 -2.80 9.21
N LEU A 19 -20.52 -3.45 9.56
CA LEU A 19 -20.64 -4.09 10.87
C LEU A 19 -19.69 -5.28 11.03
N PRO A 20 -19.59 -6.24 10.09
CA PRO A 20 -18.56 -7.28 10.12
C PRO A 20 -17.14 -6.71 10.21
N PHE A 21 -16.85 -5.63 9.48
CA PHE A 21 -15.54 -4.98 9.52
C PHE A 21 -15.22 -4.44 10.93
N LEU A 22 -16.14 -3.72 11.56
CA LEU A 22 -15.92 -3.18 12.90
C LEU A 22 -15.61 -4.27 13.92
N LEU A 23 -16.35 -5.38 13.87
CA LEU A 23 -16.19 -6.50 14.81
C LEU A 23 -14.86 -7.25 14.57
N ALA A 24 -14.54 -7.54 13.31
CA ALA A 24 -13.40 -8.37 12.95
C ALA A 24 -12.06 -7.62 13.00
N PHE A 25 -12.02 -6.36 12.55
CA PHE A 25 -10.76 -5.64 12.39
C PHE A 25 -10.48 -4.66 13.54
N ARG A 26 -11.50 -4.10 14.19
CA ARG A 26 -11.35 -3.17 15.32
C ARG A 26 -10.30 -2.07 15.06
N THR A 27 -10.28 -1.55 13.84
CA THR A 27 -9.22 -0.70 13.31
C THR A 27 -9.13 0.65 14.04
N LYS A 28 -7.91 1.05 14.43
CA LYS A 28 -7.59 2.39 14.93
C LYS A 28 -6.73 3.12 13.91
N VAL A 29 -7.23 4.27 13.44
CA VAL A 29 -6.53 5.12 12.47
C VAL A 29 -5.74 6.20 13.21
N ARG A 30 -4.50 6.38 12.81
CA ARG A 30 -3.57 7.41 13.27
C ARG A 30 -3.06 8.21 12.08
N TYR A 31 -2.47 9.34 12.33
CA TYR A 31 -1.96 10.24 11.31
C TYR A 31 -0.56 10.71 11.70
N VAL A 32 0.33 10.88 10.73
CA VAL A 32 1.59 11.59 10.94
C VAL A 32 1.26 13.06 11.20
N ASP A 33 0.53 13.70 10.29
CA ASP A 33 -0.08 15.01 10.47
C ASP A 33 -1.51 15.03 9.91
N LYS A 34 -2.50 15.10 10.81
CA LYS A 34 -3.92 15.07 10.46
C LYS A 34 -4.38 16.36 9.74
N SER A 35 -3.68 17.46 9.93
CA SER A 35 -4.01 18.74 9.27
C SER A 35 -3.66 18.71 7.79
N ILE A 36 -2.59 18.02 7.43
CA ILE A 36 -2.13 17.86 6.04
C ILE A 36 -2.92 16.73 5.35
N GLN A 37 -2.96 15.55 5.97
CA GLN A 37 -3.66 14.39 5.42
C GLN A 37 -4.46 13.63 6.47
N ASN A 38 -5.70 13.39 6.16
CA ASN A 38 -6.60 12.54 6.94
C ASN A 38 -7.20 11.44 6.05
N SER A 39 -8.20 10.70 6.54
CA SER A 39 -8.87 9.65 5.77
C SER A 39 -9.73 10.17 4.58
N ARG A 40 -9.78 11.48 4.35
CA ARG A 40 -10.49 12.08 3.21
C ARG A 40 -9.49 12.41 2.10
N ILE A 41 -9.41 11.57 1.09
CA ILE A 41 -8.58 11.83 -0.08
C ILE A 41 -9.33 12.75 -1.04
N LYS A 42 -8.72 13.88 -1.40
CA LYS A 42 -9.21 14.81 -2.41
C LYS A 42 -8.51 14.55 -3.73
N GLY A 43 -9.27 14.37 -4.82
CA GLY A 43 -8.69 14.10 -6.14
C GLY A 43 -8.12 12.68 -6.30
N PRO A 44 -7.38 12.43 -7.39
CA PRO A 44 -6.67 11.17 -7.61
C PRO A 44 -5.47 11.07 -6.67
N ALA A 45 -5.15 9.85 -6.24
CA ALA A 45 -3.99 9.59 -5.40
C ALA A 45 -3.59 8.11 -5.45
N ILE A 46 -2.34 7.82 -5.15
CA ILE A 46 -1.86 6.48 -4.86
C ILE A 46 -1.80 6.31 -3.34
N ILE A 47 -2.45 5.27 -2.83
CA ILE A 47 -2.19 4.76 -1.48
C ILE A 47 -1.07 3.74 -1.61
N MET A 48 0.11 4.07 -1.12
CA MET A 48 1.27 3.17 -1.14
C MET A 48 1.48 2.61 0.26
N SER A 49 1.52 1.29 0.40
CA SER A 49 1.54 0.66 1.71
C SER A 49 2.43 -0.57 1.79
N ASN A 50 2.93 -0.85 3.01
CA ASN A 50 3.46 -2.16 3.35
C ASN A 50 2.37 -3.23 3.18
N HIS A 51 2.79 -4.48 2.95
CA HIS A 51 1.87 -5.61 2.72
C HIS A 51 2.12 -6.72 3.76
N ILE A 52 1.34 -6.72 4.83
CA ILE A 52 1.49 -7.66 5.94
C ILE A 52 0.54 -8.85 5.81
N GLN A 53 -0.70 -8.57 5.34
CA GLN A 53 -1.78 -9.56 5.29
C GLN A 53 -2.64 -9.38 4.03
N LEU A 54 -3.29 -10.45 3.59
CA LEU A 54 -4.20 -10.43 2.44
C LEU A 54 -5.34 -9.40 2.60
N PHE A 55 -5.73 -9.11 3.83
CA PHE A 55 -6.86 -8.22 4.13
C PHE A 55 -6.49 -6.73 4.20
N ASP A 56 -5.23 -6.34 3.98
CA ASP A 56 -4.81 -4.94 4.03
C ASP A 56 -5.66 -4.03 3.14
N TYR A 57 -5.97 -4.49 1.92
CA TYR A 57 -6.84 -3.74 1.01
C TYR A 57 -8.26 -3.55 1.56
N VAL A 58 -8.81 -4.58 2.22
CA VAL A 58 -10.14 -4.49 2.85
C VAL A 58 -10.15 -3.41 3.91
N VAL A 59 -9.10 -3.34 4.73
CA VAL A 59 -8.97 -2.29 5.75
C VAL A 59 -8.98 -0.90 5.12
N TYR A 60 -8.25 -0.70 4.02
CA TYR A 60 -8.21 0.60 3.35
C TYR A 60 -9.54 0.99 2.69
N LEU A 61 -10.35 0.04 2.20
CA LEU A 61 -11.70 0.32 1.74
C LEU A 61 -12.53 1.02 2.83
N PHE A 62 -12.40 0.60 4.08
CA PHE A 62 -13.16 1.16 5.20
C PHE A 62 -12.49 2.38 5.84
N VAL A 63 -11.16 2.45 5.90
CA VAL A 63 -10.42 3.61 6.40
C VAL A 63 -10.68 4.83 5.51
N PHE A 64 -10.63 4.66 4.21
CA PHE A 64 -10.90 5.72 3.24
C PHE A 64 -12.35 5.65 2.72
N TRP A 65 -13.30 5.56 3.64
CA TRP A 65 -14.72 5.31 3.39
C TRP A 65 -15.32 6.14 2.24
N ARG A 66 -14.95 7.41 2.14
CA ARG A 66 -15.57 8.37 1.20
C ARG A 66 -15.07 8.23 -0.25
N ARG A 67 -14.11 7.37 -0.51
CA ARG A 67 -13.53 7.16 -1.85
C ARG A 67 -13.74 5.74 -2.33
N THR A 68 -14.07 5.62 -3.58
CA THR A 68 -13.93 4.33 -4.27
C THR A 68 -12.45 4.11 -4.53
N ILE A 69 -11.92 3.02 -3.99
CA ILE A 69 -10.50 2.68 -4.08
C ILE A 69 -10.39 1.43 -4.95
N ARG A 70 -9.47 1.45 -5.90
CA ARG A 70 -9.08 0.29 -6.68
C ARG A 70 -7.73 -0.23 -6.17
N THR A 71 -7.37 -1.45 -6.52
CA THR A 71 -6.09 -2.06 -6.15
C THR A 71 -5.52 -2.85 -7.31
N GLN A 72 -4.23 -3.12 -7.26
CA GLN A 72 -3.59 -4.13 -8.09
C GLN A 72 -3.74 -5.49 -7.41
N ALA A 73 -4.06 -6.53 -8.15
CA ALA A 73 -4.22 -7.88 -7.62
C ALA A 73 -3.56 -8.91 -8.54
N ALA A 74 -2.79 -9.81 -7.93
CA ALA A 74 -2.05 -10.83 -8.65
C ALA A 74 -2.96 -11.88 -9.27
N GLU A 75 -2.53 -12.49 -10.38
CA GLU A 75 -3.19 -13.55 -11.13
C GLU A 75 -3.70 -14.70 -10.26
N VAL A 76 -2.94 -15.09 -9.23
CA VAL A 76 -3.28 -16.18 -8.32
C VAL A 76 -4.56 -15.91 -7.52
N LEU A 77 -4.87 -14.65 -7.24
CA LEU A 77 -6.09 -14.26 -6.52
C LEU A 77 -7.33 -14.36 -7.42
N TYR A 78 -7.16 -14.09 -8.71
CA TYR A 78 -8.25 -14.21 -9.69
C TYR A 78 -8.65 -15.65 -9.99
N ARG A 79 -7.74 -16.62 -9.77
CA ARG A 79 -8.02 -18.05 -9.92
C ARG A 79 -8.89 -18.61 -8.77
N ARG A 80 -9.05 -17.87 -7.68
CA ARG A 80 -9.89 -18.30 -6.54
C ARG A 80 -11.37 -18.06 -6.83
N PRO A 81 -12.25 -19.07 -6.65
CA PRO A 81 -13.64 -19.03 -7.14
C PRO A 81 -14.49 -17.92 -6.54
N MET A 82 -14.27 -17.54 -5.28
CA MET A 82 -15.01 -16.45 -4.65
C MET A 82 -14.30 -15.10 -4.77
N LEU A 83 -12.96 -15.09 -4.66
CA LEU A 83 -12.18 -13.86 -4.62
C LEU A 83 -12.00 -13.23 -6.00
N GLY A 84 -11.81 -14.02 -7.05
CA GLY A 84 -11.65 -13.51 -8.41
C GLY A 84 -12.83 -12.68 -8.90
N PRO A 85 -14.08 -13.18 -8.84
CA PRO A 85 -15.26 -12.37 -9.15
C PRO A 85 -15.39 -11.11 -8.29
N LEU A 86 -15.13 -11.20 -6.98
CA LEU A 86 -15.17 -10.06 -6.08
C LEU A 86 -14.17 -8.97 -6.48
N LEU A 87 -12.93 -9.33 -6.79
CA LEU A 87 -11.89 -8.41 -7.23
C LEU A 87 -12.29 -7.70 -8.54
N LYS A 88 -12.90 -8.41 -9.49
CA LYS A 88 -13.45 -7.82 -10.73
C LYS A 88 -14.53 -6.77 -10.42
N GLN A 89 -15.45 -7.08 -9.52
CA GLN A 89 -16.53 -6.17 -9.13
C GLN A 89 -15.99 -4.93 -8.40
N LEU A 90 -14.95 -5.10 -7.59
CA LEU A 90 -14.24 -3.98 -6.94
C LEU A 90 -13.36 -3.18 -7.91
N GLY A 91 -13.22 -3.64 -9.15
CA GLY A 91 -12.43 -2.98 -10.18
C GLY A 91 -10.93 -3.11 -9.97
N ALA A 92 -10.47 -4.21 -9.38
CA ALA A 92 -9.04 -4.46 -9.22
C ALA A 92 -8.35 -4.62 -10.58
N ILE A 93 -7.13 -4.10 -10.70
CA ILE A 93 -6.28 -4.23 -11.88
C ILE A 93 -5.62 -5.60 -11.81
N TYR A 94 -5.74 -6.37 -12.87
CA TYR A 94 -5.10 -7.68 -12.99
C TYR A 94 -3.60 -7.52 -13.23
N VAL A 95 -2.78 -8.17 -12.41
CA VAL A 95 -1.32 -8.18 -12.55
C VAL A 95 -0.85 -9.61 -12.78
N ASN A 96 -0.34 -9.88 -13.98
CA ASN A 96 0.31 -11.15 -14.29
C ASN A 96 1.81 -11.05 -13.93
N ARG A 97 2.22 -11.76 -12.88
CA ARG A 97 3.61 -11.76 -12.40
C ARG A 97 4.46 -12.85 -13.07
N GLU A 98 3.82 -13.77 -13.79
CA GLU A 98 4.49 -14.88 -14.50
C GLU A 98 5.02 -14.43 -15.87
N THR A 99 4.47 -13.34 -16.41
CA THR A 99 4.88 -12.79 -17.71
C THR A 99 5.60 -11.45 -17.53
N ARG A 100 6.29 -11.01 -18.59
CA ARG A 100 6.86 -9.65 -18.68
C ARG A 100 5.84 -8.64 -19.22
N ASP A 101 4.58 -8.81 -18.86
CA ASP A 101 3.51 -7.89 -19.22
C ASP A 101 3.43 -6.75 -18.20
N PHE A 102 3.69 -5.54 -18.65
CA PHE A 102 3.62 -4.31 -17.85
C PHE A 102 2.37 -3.47 -18.17
N SER A 103 1.41 -4.00 -18.91
CA SER A 103 0.15 -3.32 -19.27
C SER A 103 -0.62 -2.80 -18.06
N PHE A 104 -0.50 -3.48 -16.91
CA PHE A 104 -1.07 -3.03 -15.64
C PHE A 104 -0.52 -1.67 -15.19
N CYS A 105 0.72 -1.32 -15.57
CA CYS A 105 1.28 -0.02 -15.26
C CYS A 105 0.55 1.09 -16.03
N ASP A 106 0.34 0.90 -17.33
CA ASP A 106 -0.36 1.87 -18.17
C ASP A 106 -1.84 1.98 -17.79
N GLU A 107 -2.49 0.86 -17.47
CA GLU A 107 -3.85 0.86 -16.91
C GLU A 107 -3.92 1.63 -15.60
N SER A 108 -2.95 1.44 -14.69
CA SER A 108 -2.87 2.17 -13.42
C SER A 108 -2.72 3.66 -13.65
N VAL A 109 -1.82 4.08 -14.53
CA VAL A 109 -1.60 5.50 -14.89
C VAL A 109 -2.87 6.11 -15.48
N LYS A 110 -3.53 5.40 -16.40
CA LYS A 110 -4.79 5.85 -17.01
C LYS A 110 -5.85 6.09 -15.95
N LEU A 111 -6.07 5.11 -15.05
CA LEU A 111 -7.06 5.22 -13.99
C LEU A 111 -6.81 6.41 -13.04
N LEU A 112 -5.54 6.62 -12.66
CA LEU A 112 -5.17 7.74 -11.83
C LEU A 112 -5.45 9.08 -12.52
N ARG A 113 -5.16 9.20 -13.82
CA ARG A 113 -5.49 10.38 -14.63
C ARG A 113 -7.01 10.59 -14.80
N GLU A 114 -7.80 9.53 -14.76
CA GLU A 114 -9.26 9.59 -14.74
C GLU A 114 -9.85 10.00 -13.37
N GLY A 115 -9.02 10.26 -12.37
CA GLY A 115 -9.45 10.74 -11.05
C GLY A 115 -9.70 9.67 -10.00
N TRP A 116 -9.27 8.41 -10.25
CA TRP A 116 -9.41 7.32 -9.30
C TRP A 116 -8.33 7.36 -8.21
N VAL A 117 -8.60 6.65 -7.12
CA VAL A 117 -7.61 6.31 -6.09
C VAL A 117 -7.21 4.86 -6.27
N LEU A 118 -5.91 4.62 -6.28
CA LEU A 118 -5.32 3.30 -6.46
C LEU A 118 -4.47 2.91 -5.25
N THR A 119 -4.72 1.74 -4.67
CA THR A 119 -3.82 1.14 -3.69
C THR A 119 -2.76 0.30 -4.40
N ILE A 120 -1.50 0.54 -4.06
CA ILE A 120 -0.35 -0.21 -4.55
C ILE A 120 0.40 -0.77 -3.34
N PHE A 121 0.67 -2.07 -3.37
CA PHE A 121 1.58 -2.76 -2.45
C PHE A 121 2.90 -3.01 -3.21
N PRO A 122 3.90 -2.12 -3.08
CA PRO A 122 5.09 -2.16 -3.94
C PRO A 122 5.99 -3.35 -3.69
N GLU A 123 5.80 -4.05 -2.58
CA GLU A 123 6.45 -5.33 -2.24
C GLU A 123 6.03 -6.47 -3.19
N ALA A 124 4.87 -6.34 -3.86
CA ALA A 124 4.26 -7.27 -4.81
C ALA A 124 3.96 -8.68 -4.27
N ARG A 125 4.25 -8.97 -3.03
CA ARG A 125 3.92 -10.21 -2.31
C ARG A 125 3.86 -9.99 -0.81
N LEU A 126 3.28 -10.93 -0.11
CA LEU A 126 3.37 -10.97 1.35
C LEU A 126 4.78 -11.42 1.78
N PRO A 127 5.32 -10.86 2.88
CA PRO A 127 6.59 -11.33 3.44
C PRO A 127 6.42 -12.74 4.02
N ARG A 128 7.50 -13.52 3.99
CA ARG A 128 7.62 -14.77 4.72
C ARG A 128 8.05 -14.53 6.16
N ASP A 129 7.96 -15.55 6.99
CA ASP A 129 8.45 -15.45 8.35
C ASP A 129 9.96 -15.17 8.37
N GLY A 130 10.38 -14.22 9.22
CA GLY A 130 11.78 -13.83 9.35
C GLY A 130 12.32 -12.90 8.26
N GLU A 131 11.57 -12.59 7.21
CA GLU A 131 12.03 -11.63 6.20
C GLU A 131 11.96 -10.18 6.71
N VAL A 132 13.04 -9.42 6.48
CA VAL A 132 13.12 -7.99 6.78
C VAL A 132 12.02 -7.21 6.09
N ARG A 133 11.38 -6.31 6.82
CA ARG A 133 10.22 -5.54 6.36
C ARG A 133 10.47 -4.03 6.41
N PRO A 134 9.97 -3.27 5.42
CA PRO A 134 9.27 -3.71 4.21
C PRO A 134 10.22 -4.41 3.23
N LEU A 135 9.68 -5.33 2.43
CA LEU A 135 10.44 -6.00 1.36
C LEU A 135 10.94 -4.98 0.32
N PRO A 136 11.92 -5.35 -0.53
CA PRO A 136 12.33 -4.48 -1.63
C PRO A 136 11.16 -4.10 -2.54
N PHE A 137 11.04 -2.81 -2.85
CA PHE A 137 9.96 -2.28 -3.68
C PHE A 137 10.23 -2.51 -5.17
N LYS A 138 9.21 -2.90 -5.91
CA LYS A 138 9.27 -2.99 -7.37
C LYS A 138 9.26 -1.60 -8.00
N THR A 139 10.12 -1.40 -8.99
CA THR A 139 10.24 -0.12 -9.70
C THR A 139 8.97 0.28 -10.48
N SER A 140 8.06 -0.67 -10.74
CA SER A 140 6.75 -0.39 -11.33
C SER A 140 5.91 0.59 -10.51
N SER A 141 6.02 0.56 -9.18
CA SER A 141 5.33 1.51 -8.32
C SER A 141 5.84 2.94 -8.48
N ALA A 142 7.16 3.12 -8.60
CA ALA A 142 7.79 4.41 -8.88
C ALA A 142 7.42 4.90 -10.30
N TYR A 143 7.42 4.02 -11.29
CA TYR A 143 6.99 4.33 -12.65
C TYR A 143 5.56 4.87 -12.69
N ILE A 144 4.61 4.16 -12.05
CA ILE A 144 3.21 4.58 -11.99
C ILE A 144 3.09 5.95 -11.30
N ALA A 145 3.79 6.16 -10.19
CA ALA A 145 3.76 7.41 -9.45
C ALA A 145 4.30 8.59 -10.28
N LEU A 146 5.46 8.42 -10.93
CA LEU A 146 6.07 9.44 -11.78
C LEU A 146 5.22 9.75 -13.02
N LYS A 147 4.76 8.70 -13.74
CA LYS A 147 3.99 8.88 -14.99
C LYS A 147 2.56 9.40 -14.76
N SER A 148 1.95 9.11 -13.62
CA SER A 148 0.62 9.64 -13.30
C SER A 148 0.66 11.08 -12.78
N GLY A 149 1.75 11.48 -12.11
CA GLY A 149 1.92 12.80 -11.51
C GLY A 149 0.95 13.10 -10.36
N VAL A 150 0.34 12.06 -9.77
CA VAL A 150 -0.57 12.23 -8.64
C VAL A 150 0.17 12.06 -7.30
N PRO A 151 -0.32 12.65 -6.20
CA PRO A 151 0.29 12.48 -4.90
C PRO A 151 0.24 11.02 -4.43
N VAL A 152 1.31 10.57 -3.81
CA VAL A 152 1.43 9.30 -3.13
C VAL A 152 1.19 9.52 -1.64
N ILE A 153 0.17 8.87 -1.08
CA ILE A 153 -0.14 8.87 0.34
C ILE A 153 0.45 7.58 0.93
N PRO A 154 1.55 7.66 1.68
CA PRO A 154 2.12 6.49 2.34
C PRO A 154 1.21 6.08 3.50
N VAL A 155 0.97 4.77 3.61
CA VAL A 155 0.13 4.20 4.66
C VAL A 155 0.82 2.96 5.22
N VAL A 156 0.76 2.78 6.53
CA VAL A 156 1.33 1.62 7.20
C VAL A 156 0.29 0.95 8.08
N THR A 157 0.28 -0.38 8.06
CA THR A 157 -0.53 -1.20 8.96
C THR A 157 0.33 -2.19 9.74
N ASN A 158 -0.13 -2.55 10.95
CA ASN A 158 0.48 -3.62 11.75
C ASN A 158 -0.06 -5.02 11.40
N GLY A 159 -1.04 -5.15 10.50
CA GLY A 159 -1.61 -6.42 10.08
C GLY A 159 -2.34 -7.24 11.17
N SER A 160 -2.62 -6.65 12.33
CA SER A 160 -3.26 -7.35 13.47
C SER A 160 -4.77 -7.46 13.28
N TYR A 161 -5.20 -8.24 12.29
CA TYR A 161 -6.62 -8.49 11.98
C TYR A 161 -7.13 -9.74 12.70
N PHE A 162 -8.43 -9.79 12.98
CA PHE A 162 -9.10 -10.90 13.66
C PHE A 162 -8.50 -11.25 15.03
N ASN A 163 -7.80 -10.30 15.65
CA ASN A 163 -7.12 -10.51 16.91
C ASN A 163 -7.88 -9.79 18.04
N LEU A 164 -8.36 -10.56 19.03
CA LEU A 164 -9.10 -9.99 20.15
C LEU A 164 -8.21 -9.24 21.14
N LYS A 165 -6.93 -9.62 21.23
CA LYS A 165 -5.96 -9.02 22.16
C LYS A 165 -5.29 -7.76 21.58
N LYS A 166 -5.05 -7.73 20.25
CA LYS A 166 -4.42 -6.63 19.54
C LYS A 166 -5.41 -5.97 18.58
N ARG A 167 -5.34 -4.66 18.45
CA ARG A 167 -6.14 -3.90 17.48
C ARG A 167 -5.37 -3.71 16.20
N ALA A 168 -6.06 -3.77 15.07
CA ALA A 168 -5.52 -3.30 13.81
C ALA A 168 -5.18 -1.80 13.93
N GLN A 169 -3.95 -1.43 13.59
CA GLN A 169 -3.48 -0.06 13.59
C GLN A 169 -3.14 0.35 12.16
N VAL A 170 -3.57 1.55 11.78
CA VAL A 170 -3.24 2.15 10.48
C VAL A 170 -2.68 3.54 10.73
N LEU A 171 -1.50 3.83 10.20
CA LEU A 171 -0.89 5.16 10.20
C LEU A 171 -0.93 5.73 8.79
N ILE A 172 -1.55 6.89 8.63
CA ILE A 172 -1.62 7.63 7.37
C ILE A 172 -0.56 8.72 7.40
N GLY A 173 0.32 8.72 6.41
CA GLY A 173 1.40 9.71 6.25
C GLY A 173 0.97 10.94 5.46
N THR A 174 1.89 11.87 5.32
CA THR A 174 1.74 13.05 4.49
C THR A 174 1.93 12.70 3.01
N PRO A 175 1.17 13.31 2.07
CA PRO A 175 1.35 13.07 0.65
C PRO A 175 2.74 13.48 0.17
N VAL A 176 3.32 12.67 -0.71
CA VAL A 176 4.63 12.89 -1.34
C VAL A 176 4.47 12.88 -2.84
N MET A 177 5.06 13.84 -3.53
CA MET A 177 5.14 13.81 -5.00
C MET A 177 6.37 13.00 -5.41
N ALA A 178 6.17 12.00 -6.29
CA ALA A 178 7.28 11.18 -6.75
C ALA A 178 8.36 11.98 -7.49
N ALA A 179 7.97 13.08 -8.14
CA ALA A 179 8.88 13.99 -8.81
C ALA A 179 9.88 14.66 -7.86
N ASP A 180 9.49 14.92 -6.60
CA ASP A 180 10.37 15.54 -5.58
C ASP A 180 11.47 14.56 -5.10
N LEU A 181 11.35 13.28 -5.43
CA LEU A 181 12.29 12.24 -5.04
C LEU A 181 13.33 11.90 -6.12
N VAL A 182 13.18 12.47 -7.33
CA VAL A 182 14.09 12.28 -8.46
C VAL A 182 15.41 12.97 -8.19
N GLU A 183 16.50 12.41 -8.71
CA GLU A 183 17.83 12.99 -8.63
C GLU A 183 18.29 13.48 -10.01
N GLU A 184 18.81 14.69 -10.08
CA GLU A 184 19.35 15.28 -11.30
C GLU A 184 20.58 14.49 -11.80
N GLY A 185 20.77 14.46 -13.12
CA GLY A 185 21.90 13.77 -13.75
C GLY A 185 21.81 12.24 -13.77
N LYS A 186 20.72 11.66 -13.24
CA LYS A 186 20.47 10.21 -13.28
C LYS A 186 19.59 9.82 -14.48
N THR A 187 19.83 8.65 -15.01
CA THR A 187 18.96 8.07 -16.06
C THR A 187 17.56 7.75 -15.50
N GLU A 188 16.58 7.59 -16.38
CA GLU A 188 15.22 7.18 -15.98
C GLU A 188 15.22 5.88 -15.16
N LYS A 189 16.01 4.89 -15.58
CA LYS A 189 16.13 3.60 -14.89
C LYS A 189 16.72 3.73 -13.47
N GLU A 190 17.74 4.59 -13.32
CA GLU A 190 18.33 4.87 -11.99
C GLU A 190 17.32 5.59 -11.11
N ASN A 191 16.63 6.61 -11.64
CA ASN A 191 15.63 7.35 -10.89
C ASN A 191 14.46 6.46 -10.47
N LEU A 192 14.02 5.50 -11.27
CA LEU A 192 13.00 4.53 -10.84
C LEU A 192 13.46 3.71 -9.62
N ARG A 193 14.74 3.34 -9.55
CA ARG A 193 15.29 2.63 -8.38
C ARG A 193 15.40 3.56 -7.16
N ILE A 194 15.92 4.76 -7.35
CA ILE A 194 16.08 5.76 -6.30
C ILE A 194 14.73 6.11 -5.67
N VAL A 195 13.73 6.43 -6.50
CA VAL A 195 12.38 6.76 -6.05
C VAL A 195 11.73 5.58 -5.31
N SER A 196 11.93 4.34 -5.81
CA SER A 196 11.43 3.14 -5.13
C SER A 196 12.06 2.96 -3.75
N GLU A 197 13.38 3.13 -3.62
CA GLU A 197 14.07 3.01 -2.33
C GLU A 197 13.72 4.16 -1.37
N LYS A 198 13.56 5.39 -1.86
CA LYS A 198 13.10 6.52 -1.05
C LYS A 198 11.67 6.25 -0.51
N PHE A 199 10.75 5.74 -1.33
CA PHE A 199 9.43 5.33 -0.84
C PHE A 199 9.50 4.19 0.17
N ARG A 200 10.39 3.20 -0.07
CA ARG A 200 10.62 2.11 0.89
C ARG A 200 11.11 2.64 2.24
N GLY A 201 12.04 3.59 2.21
CA GLY A 201 12.52 4.31 3.41
C GLY A 201 11.38 4.98 4.16
N ILE A 202 10.54 5.76 3.48
CA ILE A 202 9.38 6.43 4.08
C ILE A 202 8.45 5.41 4.77
N ILE A 203 8.12 4.31 4.11
CA ILE A 203 7.25 3.26 4.68
C ILE A 203 7.91 2.58 5.87
N ARG A 204 9.23 2.32 5.83
CA ARG A 204 9.98 1.76 6.96
C ARG A 204 9.94 2.70 8.17
N ASP A 205 10.27 3.97 7.97
CA ASP A 205 10.32 4.96 9.04
C ASP A 205 8.94 5.18 9.68
N MET A 206 7.87 5.15 8.87
CA MET A 206 6.49 5.16 9.36
C MET A 206 6.10 3.88 10.11
N ALA A 207 6.61 2.72 9.70
CA ALA A 207 6.37 1.47 10.41
C ALA A 207 7.01 1.50 11.80
N GLU A 208 8.22 2.01 11.91
CA GLU A 208 8.90 2.23 13.20
C GLU A 208 8.18 3.28 14.07
N ASP A 209 7.67 4.36 13.46
CA ASP A 209 6.88 5.35 14.18
C ASP A 209 5.58 4.74 14.70
N LEU A 210 4.90 3.91 13.90
CA LEU A 210 3.69 3.20 14.34
C LEU A 210 4.00 2.26 15.52
N ALA A 211 5.10 1.52 15.45
CA ALA A 211 5.52 0.62 16.53
C ALA A 211 5.80 1.40 17.83
N ARG A 212 6.53 2.49 17.76
CA ARG A 212 6.77 3.37 18.93
C ARG A 212 5.47 3.93 19.53
N ARG A 213 4.52 4.38 18.69
CA ARG A 213 3.23 4.93 19.16
C ARG A 213 2.30 3.90 19.77
N THR A 214 2.50 2.62 19.46
CA THR A 214 1.58 1.54 19.86
C THR A 214 2.18 0.58 20.85
N GLY A 215 3.51 0.53 21.00
CA GLY A 215 4.23 -0.49 21.75
C GLY A 215 4.15 -1.88 21.09
N ASP A 216 3.75 -1.98 19.82
CA ASP A 216 3.63 -3.23 19.08
C ASP A 216 4.71 -3.30 17.99
N GLU A 217 5.75 -4.07 18.23
CA GLU A 217 6.84 -4.32 17.27
C GLU A 217 6.67 -5.64 16.50
N SER A 218 5.62 -6.40 16.75
CA SER A 218 5.45 -7.76 16.22
C SER A 218 5.35 -7.85 14.68
N PHE A 219 5.09 -6.73 14.03
CA PHE A 219 5.02 -6.61 12.58
C PHE A 219 6.33 -6.12 11.93
N LEU A 220 7.29 -5.67 12.76
CA LEU A 220 8.64 -5.29 12.32
C LEU A 220 9.55 -6.51 12.31
N VAL A 221 10.33 -6.66 11.24
CA VAL A 221 11.48 -7.56 11.18
C VAL A 221 12.64 -6.73 10.64
N ARG A 222 13.61 -6.44 11.49
CA ARG A 222 14.80 -5.64 11.16
C ARG A 222 15.94 -6.55 10.73
N GLU A 223 16.88 -6.03 9.94
CA GLU A 223 18.18 -6.68 9.78
C GLU A 223 18.87 -6.76 11.14
N GLU A 224 19.35 -7.95 11.51
CA GLU A 224 20.27 -8.06 12.63
C GLU A 224 21.47 -7.20 12.30
N LYS A 225 21.78 -6.19 13.13
CA LYS A 225 23.08 -5.51 13.05
C LYS A 225 24.13 -6.58 13.21
N LYS A 226 24.93 -6.84 12.16
CA LYS A 226 26.18 -7.57 12.36
C LYS A 226 26.93 -6.83 13.46
N PRO A 227 27.40 -7.52 14.50
CA PRO A 227 28.31 -6.88 15.46
C PRO A 227 29.46 -6.32 14.64
N ASP A 228 29.71 -5.01 14.82
CA ASP A 228 30.85 -4.34 14.21
C ASP A 228 32.07 -5.24 14.44
N GLU A 229 32.82 -5.54 13.38
CA GLU A 229 34.14 -6.15 13.50
C GLU A 229 35.00 -5.10 14.24
N GLU A 230 34.94 -5.17 15.58
CA GLU A 230 35.86 -4.42 16.43
C GLU A 230 37.27 -4.76 15.98
N GLU A 231 37.92 -3.75 15.41
CA GLU A 231 39.35 -3.57 15.31
C GLU A 231 40.17 -4.69 15.98
N LYS A 232 40.59 -5.67 15.19
CA LYS A 232 41.84 -6.38 15.50
C LYS A 232 43.00 -5.56 14.98
N THR A 233 43.28 -4.46 15.68
CA THR A 233 44.59 -3.82 15.65
C THR A 233 45.27 -4.21 16.95
N ASN A 234 46.16 -5.17 16.88
CA ASN A 234 47.33 -5.30 17.72
C ASN A 234 48.43 -5.98 16.91
#